data_a84d863fabef8e487db5c828b32e108e
#
_entry.id   a84d863fabef8e487db5c828b32e108e
#
_cell.length_a   1.000
_cell.length_b   1.000
_cell.length_c   1.000
_cell.angle_alpha   90.00
_cell.angle_beta   90.00
_cell.angle_gamma   90.00
#
_symmetry.space_group_name_H-M   'P 1'
#
loop_
_entity.id
_entity.type
_entity.pdbx_description
1 polymer ?
#
loop_
_entity_poly.entity_id
_entity_poly.type
_entity_poly.pdbx_seq_one_letter_code
_entity_poly.pdbx_strand_id
1 'polypeptide(L)'
;MNEITKSITFLKEYKQLKQAVDEGKTPVLAVGLSAIHKAHLAAALGLDTGRPVLVLTDDDNAANRFAADLRGFSERDIVQLPSRELVMADVVGVSRGYEQRRLAALDERLRRRL
;
A
#
# COMPACT_ATOMS: atom_id res chain seq x y z
N MET A 1 -12.96 4.40 -10.00
CA MET A 1 -11.65 5.06 -10.23
C MET A 1 -11.91 6.51 -10.61
N ASN A 2 -11.31 7.45 -9.91
CA ASN A 2 -11.50 8.86 -10.25
C ASN A 2 -10.64 9.26 -11.46
N GLU A 3 -10.89 10.46 -12.02
CA GLU A 3 -10.20 10.92 -13.23
C GLU A 3 -8.69 11.05 -13.04
N ILE A 4 -8.26 11.48 -11.86
CA ILE A 4 -6.83 11.63 -11.54
C ILE A 4 -6.15 10.25 -11.54
N THR A 5 -6.74 9.28 -10.88
CA THR A 5 -6.21 7.92 -10.82
C THR A 5 -6.20 7.28 -12.21
N LYS A 6 -7.26 7.49 -12.98
CA LYS A 6 -7.39 6.95 -14.33
C LYS A 6 -6.34 7.48 -15.30
N SER A 7 -5.83 8.69 -15.07
CA SER A 7 -4.89 9.34 -15.98
C SER A 7 -3.61 8.52 -16.21
N ILE A 8 -3.12 7.81 -15.20
CA ILE A 8 -1.92 6.98 -15.31
C ILE A 8 -2.12 5.78 -16.25
N THR A 9 -3.36 5.30 -16.38
CA THR A 9 -3.67 4.11 -17.19
C THR A 9 -3.45 4.33 -18.68
N PHE A 10 -3.35 5.58 -19.14
CA PHE A 10 -3.07 5.92 -20.52
C PHE A 10 -1.57 5.89 -20.87
N LEU A 11 -0.69 5.82 -19.87
CA LEU A 11 0.74 5.76 -20.09
C LEU A 11 1.15 4.40 -20.62
N LYS A 12 2.07 4.40 -21.58
CA LYS A 12 2.60 3.17 -22.19
C LYS A 12 3.28 2.30 -21.12
N GLU A 13 4.04 2.91 -20.23
CA GLU A 13 4.77 2.23 -19.15
C GLU A 13 3.81 1.53 -18.19
N TYR A 14 2.68 2.17 -17.88
CA TYR A 14 1.64 1.56 -17.05
C TYR A 14 1.04 0.33 -17.74
N LYS A 15 0.71 0.46 -19.02
CA LYS A 15 0.13 -0.65 -19.79
C LYS A 15 1.06 -1.85 -19.84
N GLN A 16 2.37 -1.60 -19.98
CA GLN A 16 3.38 -2.65 -19.96
C GLN A 16 3.47 -3.33 -18.60
N LEU A 17 3.41 -2.55 -17.51
CA LEU A 17 3.41 -3.08 -16.15
C LEU A 17 2.17 -3.94 -15.90
N LYS A 18 1.00 -3.43 -16.24
CA LYS A 18 -0.25 -4.16 -16.04
C LYS A 18 -0.27 -5.46 -16.84
N GLN A 19 0.20 -5.44 -18.07
CA GLN A 19 0.31 -6.62 -18.91
C GLN A 19 1.22 -7.67 -18.26
N ALA A 20 2.36 -7.25 -17.73
CA ALA A 20 3.28 -8.16 -17.05
C ALA A 20 2.63 -8.80 -15.81
N VAL A 21 1.87 -8.02 -15.04
CA VAL A 21 1.14 -8.54 -13.87
C VAL A 21 0.05 -9.54 -14.31
N ASP A 22 -0.71 -9.21 -15.34
CA ASP A 22 -1.79 -10.08 -15.83
C ASP A 22 -1.23 -11.39 -16.40
N GLU A 23 -0.06 -11.36 -17.02
CA GLU A 23 0.59 -12.53 -17.61
C GLU A 23 1.46 -13.31 -16.60
N GLY A 24 1.54 -12.85 -15.35
CA GLY A 24 2.35 -13.49 -14.33
C GLY A 24 3.85 -13.33 -14.49
N LYS A 25 4.29 -12.35 -15.27
CA LYS A 25 5.71 -12.03 -15.49
C LYS A 25 6.24 -11.15 -14.37
N THR A 26 6.30 -11.68 -13.18
CA THR A 26 6.71 -10.98 -11.94
C THR A 26 7.92 -11.63 -11.31
N PRO A 27 8.73 -10.91 -10.54
CA PRO A 27 8.57 -9.50 -10.16
C PRO A 27 8.90 -8.50 -11.27
N VAL A 28 8.36 -7.29 -11.16
CA VAL A 28 8.63 -6.17 -12.08
C VAL A 28 9.27 -5.03 -11.30
N LEU A 29 10.31 -4.44 -11.86
CA LEU A 29 10.97 -3.26 -11.27
C LEU A 29 10.49 -2.01 -11.99
N ALA A 30 9.96 -1.05 -11.23
CA ALA A 30 9.62 0.27 -11.71
C ALA A 30 10.55 1.29 -11.06
N VAL A 31 11.19 2.13 -11.86
CA VAL A 31 12.17 3.11 -11.39
C VAL A 31 11.77 4.53 -11.84
N GLY A 32 12.33 5.52 -11.17
CA GLY A 32 12.10 6.92 -11.55
C GLY A 32 10.78 7.50 -11.02
N LEU A 33 10.15 6.84 -10.04
CA LEU A 33 8.90 7.29 -9.46
C LEU A 33 9.14 8.09 -8.18
N SER A 34 8.49 9.24 -8.05
CA SER A 34 8.43 9.96 -6.78
C SER A 34 7.47 9.22 -5.81
N ALA A 35 7.48 9.63 -4.54
CA ALA A 35 6.62 9.01 -3.53
C ALA A 35 5.13 9.07 -3.93
N ILE A 36 4.68 10.24 -4.40
CA ILE A 36 3.29 10.41 -4.80
C ILE A 36 2.94 9.60 -6.05
N HIS A 37 3.87 9.46 -6.98
CA HIS A 37 3.68 8.63 -8.17
C HIS A 37 3.58 7.15 -7.83
N LYS A 38 4.31 6.70 -6.82
CA LYS A 38 4.19 5.32 -6.33
C LYS A 38 2.79 5.05 -5.75
N ALA A 39 2.24 6.01 -5.01
CA ALA A 39 0.88 5.90 -4.48
C ALA A 39 -0.15 5.90 -5.62
N HIS A 40 0.03 6.75 -6.61
CA HIS A 40 -0.83 6.79 -7.81
C HIS A 40 -0.82 5.45 -8.54
N LEU A 41 0.37 4.90 -8.77
CA LEU A 41 0.53 3.60 -9.44
C LEU A 41 -0.13 2.48 -8.65
N ALA A 42 0.10 2.42 -7.34
CA ALA A 42 -0.49 1.39 -6.49
C ALA A 42 -2.02 1.46 -6.49
N ALA A 43 -2.58 2.66 -6.40
CA ALA A 43 -4.03 2.85 -6.44
C ALA A 43 -4.62 2.41 -7.78
N ALA A 44 -4.03 2.84 -8.88
CA ALA A 44 -4.52 2.50 -10.23
C ALA A 44 -4.43 1.00 -10.48
N LEU A 45 -3.30 0.38 -10.14
CA LEU A 45 -3.10 -1.04 -10.37
C LEU A 45 -4.06 -1.90 -9.54
N GLY A 46 -4.27 -1.52 -8.28
CA GLY A 46 -5.22 -2.22 -7.41
C GLY A 46 -6.66 -2.12 -7.89
N LEU A 47 -7.08 -0.93 -8.32
CA LEU A 47 -8.43 -0.72 -8.83
C LEU A 47 -8.65 -1.39 -10.19
N ASP A 48 -7.67 -1.32 -11.06
CA ASP A 48 -7.74 -1.85 -12.43
C ASP A 48 -7.73 -3.39 -12.45
N THR A 49 -6.98 -4.01 -11.55
CA THR A 49 -6.92 -5.47 -11.44
C THR A 49 -7.96 -6.06 -10.49
N GLY A 50 -8.59 -5.24 -9.65
CA GLY A 50 -9.51 -5.70 -8.62
C GLY A 50 -8.83 -6.48 -7.49
N ARG A 51 -7.51 -6.47 -7.42
CA ARG A 51 -6.74 -7.21 -6.41
C ARG A 51 -6.42 -6.33 -5.20
N PRO A 52 -6.28 -6.93 -4.03
CA PRO A 52 -5.74 -6.21 -2.89
C PRO A 52 -4.26 -5.87 -3.13
N VAL A 53 -3.82 -4.73 -2.61
CA VAL A 53 -2.44 -4.28 -2.75
C VAL A 53 -1.81 -4.22 -1.36
N LEU A 54 -0.67 -4.87 -1.20
CA LEU A 54 0.14 -4.78 -0.01
C LEU A 54 1.36 -3.92 -0.30
N VAL A 55 1.54 -2.87 0.47
CA VAL A 55 2.66 -1.94 0.33
C VAL A 55 3.60 -2.08 1.52
N LEU A 56 4.87 -2.29 1.25
CA LEU A 56 5.91 -2.33 2.27
C LEU A 56 6.70 -1.01 2.24
N THR A 57 6.89 -0.42 3.40
CA THR A 57 7.63 0.83 3.57
C THR A 57 8.73 0.68 4.61
N ASP A 58 9.67 1.63 4.63
CA ASP A 58 10.84 1.57 5.51
C ASP A 58 10.47 1.72 6.98
N ASP A 59 9.49 2.60 7.28
CA ASP A 59 9.08 2.90 8.65
C ASP A 59 7.62 3.35 8.71
N ASP A 60 7.13 3.60 9.92
CA ASP A 60 5.74 4.04 10.12
C ASP A 60 5.47 5.43 9.56
N ASN A 61 6.45 6.33 9.55
CA ASN A 61 6.30 7.65 8.97
C ASN A 61 6.09 7.57 7.44
N ALA A 62 6.88 6.74 6.78
CA ALA A 62 6.70 6.49 5.34
C ALA A 62 5.34 5.86 5.05
N ALA A 63 4.90 4.92 5.89
CA ALA A 63 3.58 4.30 5.77
C ALA A 63 2.46 5.32 5.93
N ASN A 64 2.57 6.23 6.91
CA ASN A 64 1.58 7.28 7.14
C ASN A 64 1.46 8.20 5.92
N ARG A 65 2.59 8.63 5.35
CA ARG A 65 2.61 9.48 4.16
C ARG A 65 2.02 8.76 2.96
N PHE A 66 2.38 7.51 2.76
CA PHE A 66 1.87 6.71 1.65
C PHE A 66 0.35 6.53 1.75
N ALA A 67 -0.15 6.23 2.94
CA ALA A 67 -1.59 6.09 3.17
C ALA A 67 -2.33 7.41 2.92
N ALA A 68 -1.77 8.55 3.32
CA ALA A 68 -2.35 9.87 3.05
C ALA A 68 -2.43 10.13 1.54
N ASP A 69 -1.36 9.82 0.80
CA ASP A 69 -1.35 9.97 -0.65
C ASP A 69 -2.36 9.03 -1.33
N LEU A 70 -2.46 7.79 -0.88
CA LEU A 70 -3.44 6.83 -1.41
C LEU A 70 -4.88 7.30 -1.26
N ARG A 71 -5.20 7.98 -0.17
CA ARG A 71 -6.57 8.52 0.05
C ARG A 71 -6.97 9.54 -0.99
N GLY A 72 -6.00 10.21 -1.62
CA GLY A 72 -6.25 11.12 -2.72
C GLY A 72 -6.55 10.43 -4.05
N PHE A 73 -6.14 9.17 -4.19
CA PHE A 73 -6.29 8.41 -5.44
C PHE A 73 -7.35 7.32 -5.38
N SER A 74 -7.75 6.91 -4.20
CA SER A 74 -8.65 5.78 -4.03
C SER A 74 -9.57 5.97 -2.85
N GLU A 75 -10.83 5.59 -3.02
CA GLU A 75 -11.83 5.53 -1.94
C GLU A 75 -11.83 4.17 -1.24
N ARG A 76 -10.99 3.24 -1.65
CA ARG A 76 -10.85 1.94 -1.00
C ARG A 76 -10.32 2.10 0.40
N ASP A 77 -10.72 1.20 1.25
CA ASP A 77 -10.24 1.18 2.63
C ASP A 77 -8.73 0.89 2.69
N ILE A 78 -8.05 1.70 3.48
CA ILE A 78 -6.61 1.57 3.69
C ILE A 78 -6.39 1.15 5.14
N VAL A 79 -5.75 0.01 5.31
CA VAL A 79 -5.39 -0.53 6.62
C VAL A 79 -3.89 -0.41 6.79
N GLN A 80 -3.46 0.27 7.84
CA GLN A 80 -2.06 0.37 8.20
C GLN A 80 -1.73 -0.62 9.30
N LEU A 81 -0.68 -1.40 9.08
CA LEU A 81 -0.13 -2.30 10.08
C LEU A 81 1.14 -1.68 10.65
N PRO A 82 1.14 -1.23 11.91
CA PRO A 82 2.33 -0.62 12.52
C PRO A 82 3.50 -1.60 12.57
N SER A 83 4.70 -1.08 12.41
CA SER A 83 5.91 -1.90 12.54
C SER A 83 6.10 -2.37 13.97
N ARG A 84 6.71 -3.54 14.13
CA ARG A 84 7.10 -4.04 15.43
C ARG A 84 8.57 -3.77 15.62
N GLU A 85 8.90 -2.66 16.30
CA GLU A 85 10.28 -2.35 16.65
C GLU A 85 10.66 -3.01 17.97
N LEU A 86 11.64 -3.90 17.90
CA LEU A 86 12.31 -4.41 19.08
C LEU A 86 13.59 -3.60 19.27
N VAL A 87 13.51 -2.57 20.11
CA VAL A 87 14.70 -1.85 20.56
C VAL A 87 15.25 -2.58 21.77
N MET A 88 16.48 -3.07 21.69
CA MET A 88 17.12 -3.87 22.73
C MET A 88 17.21 -3.17 24.11
N ALA A 89 17.12 -1.86 24.15
CA ALA A 89 17.16 -1.09 25.40
C ALA A 89 15.79 -0.96 26.09
N ASP A 90 14.70 -1.30 25.43
CA ASP A 90 13.33 -1.05 25.91
C ASP A 90 12.41 -2.25 25.78
N VAL A 91 12.90 -3.43 26.07
CA VAL A 91 12.09 -4.65 26.04
C VAL A 91 10.91 -4.60 27.02
N VAL A 92 10.88 -3.63 27.92
CA VAL A 92 9.83 -3.46 28.93
C VAL A 92 8.72 -2.48 28.50
N GLY A 93 8.87 -1.83 27.34
CA GLY A 93 8.04 -0.67 26.99
C GLY A 93 7.23 -0.80 25.72
N VAL A 94 6.90 -2.01 25.23
CA VAL A 94 5.96 -2.14 24.13
C VAL A 94 4.59 -1.69 24.62
N SER A 95 4.15 -0.50 24.21
CA SER A 95 2.87 0.05 24.68
C SER A 95 1.73 -0.88 24.22
N ARG A 96 0.82 -1.16 25.15
CA ARG A 96 -0.39 -1.93 24.82
C ARG A 96 -1.19 -1.31 23.69
N GLY A 97 -1.17 0.02 23.57
CA GLY A 97 -1.83 0.74 22.50
C GLY A 97 -1.27 0.40 21.12
N TYR A 98 0.03 0.18 21.01
CA TYR A 98 0.68 -0.23 19.77
C TYR A 98 0.25 -1.64 19.36
N GLU A 99 0.32 -2.59 20.30
CA GLU A 99 -0.10 -3.97 20.03
C GLU A 99 -1.59 -4.05 19.70
N GLN A 100 -2.44 -3.27 20.36
CA GLN A 100 -3.86 -3.23 20.06
C GLN A 100 -4.13 -2.70 18.65
N ARG A 101 -3.39 -1.69 18.21
CA ARG A 101 -3.52 -1.17 16.84
C ARG A 101 -3.12 -2.21 15.80
N ARG A 102 -2.08 -2.96 16.06
CA ARG A 102 -1.66 -4.05 15.18
C ARG A 102 -2.74 -5.13 15.08
N LEU A 103 -3.25 -5.55 16.24
CA LEU A 103 -4.30 -6.58 16.30
C LEU A 103 -5.58 -6.11 15.61
N ALA A 104 -5.97 -4.86 15.82
CA ALA A 104 -7.15 -4.28 15.17
C ALA A 104 -6.99 -4.25 13.64
N ALA A 105 -5.81 -3.87 13.15
CA ALA A 105 -5.52 -3.84 11.72
C ALA A 105 -5.56 -5.25 11.11
N LEU A 106 -5.00 -6.24 11.79
CA LEU A 106 -5.03 -7.63 11.36
C LEU A 106 -6.46 -8.19 11.37
N ASP A 107 -7.22 -7.92 12.41
CA ASP A 107 -8.62 -8.36 12.52
C ASP A 107 -9.48 -7.79 11.40
N GLU A 108 -9.37 -6.50 11.13
CA GLU A 108 -10.08 -5.84 10.05
C GLU A 108 -9.74 -6.45 8.70
N ARG A 109 -8.48 -6.75 8.46
CA ARG A 109 -8.05 -7.39 7.23
C ARG A 109 -8.62 -8.81 7.09
N LEU A 110 -8.65 -9.58 8.15
CA LEU A 110 -9.22 -10.92 8.14
C LEU A 110 -10.74 -10.88 7.88
N ARG A 111 -11.44 -9.94 8.47
CA ARG A 111 -12.88 -9.78 8.26
C ARG A 111 -13.24 -9.50 6.80
N ARG A 112 -12.38 -8.78 6.09
CA ARG A 112 -12.62 -8.44 4.68
C ARG A 112 -12.41 -9.62 3.73
N ARG A 113 -11.72 -10.65 4.19
CA ARG A 113 -11.53 -11.89 3.40
C ARG A 113 -12.68 -12.86 3.54
N LEU A 114 -13.50 -12.66 4.53
CA LEU A 114 -14.69 -13.47 4.78
C LEU A 114 -15.92 -12.79 4.19
#